data_356489d422e941dd3ee0eb0259819022
#
_entry.id   356489d422e941dd3ee0eb0259819022
#
_cell.length_a   1.000
_cell.length_b   1.000
_cell.length_c   1.000
_cell.angle_alpha   90.00
_cell.angle_beta   90.00
_cell.angle_gamma   90.00
#
_symmetry.space_group_name_H-M   'P 1'
#
loop_
_entity.id
_entity.type
_entity.pdbx_description
1 polymer ?
#
loop_
_entity_poly.entity_id
_entity_poly.type
_entity_poly.pdbx_seq_one_letter_code
_entity_poly.pdbx_strand_id
1 'polypeptide(L)'
;MGVEEIWTGADGEVWLNNTDRLGNVQKVTLKQTNKFEDVDDVDNFSTKKRLVGVELTGELVKFKTDFAFEEIMKKYKNKTQPEISLVARLTNNDTGETKRISITGITLDGMDIFSFEKGKVNQDNISFSAVDYDFV
;
A
#
# COMPACT_ATOMS: atom_id res chain seq x y z
N MET A 1 22.10 0.79 -19.94
CA MET A 1 20.71 0.67 -19.45
C MET A 1 19.82 1.57 -20.28
N GLY A 2 18.80 1.03 -20.92
CA GLY A 2 17.85 1.80 -21.71
C GLY A 2 16.69 2.31 -20.88
N VAL A 3 15.97 3.30 -21.40
CA VAL A 3 14.79 3.85 -20.71
C VAL A 3 13.66 2.83 -20.62
N GLU A 4 13.62 1.83 -21.49
CA GLU A 4 12.63 0.75 -21.47
C GLU A 4 12.73 -0.15 -20.24
N GLU A 5 13.86 -0.12 -19.51
CA GLU A 5 14.02 -0.87 -18.27
C GLU A 5 13.43 -0.14 -17.06
N ILE A 6 13.04 1.11 -17.24
CA ILE A 6 12.45 1.92 -16.16
C ILE A 6 10.94 1.66 -16.12
N TRP A 7 10.46 1.25 -14.96
CA TRP A 7 9.03 1.00 -14.74
C TRP A 7 8.28 2.31 -14.52
N THR A 8 7.10 2.44 -15.14
CA THR A 8 6.27 3.62 -14.99
C THR A 8 4.94 3.27 -14.31
N GLY A 9 4.43 4.20 -13.52
CA GLY A 9 3.16 4.01 -12.83
C GLY A 9 1.93 4.03 -13.74
N ALA A 10 2.09 4.45 -15.00
CA ALA A 10 0.96 4.51 -15.93
C ALA A 10 0.34 3.13 -16.22
N ASP A 11 1.13 2.07 -16.06
CA ASP A 11 0.71 0.71 -16.34
C ASP A 11 0.32 -0.07 -15.08
N GLY A 12 0.07 0.64 -13.98
CA GLY A 12 -0.31 0.03 -12.71
C GLY A 12 -1.80 -0.21 -12.57
N GLU A 13 -2.16 -1.31 -11.96
CA GLU A 13 -3.55 -1.66 -11.62
C GLU A 13 -3.61 -2.18 -10.19
N VAL A 14 -4.75 -1.96 -9.53
CA VAL A 14 -4.96 -2.38 -8.14
C VAL A 14 -6.33 -3.03 -8.00
N TRP A 15 -6.38 -4.15 -7.26
CA TRP A 15 -7.62 -4.83 -6.92
C TRP A 15 -7.80 -4.87 -5.41
N LEU A 16 -9.02 -4.63 -4.96
CA LEU A 16 -9.42 -4.77 -3.57
C LEU A 16 -10.00 -6.17 -3.36
N ASN A 17 -9.48 -6.89 -2.36
CA ASN A 17 -9.95 -8.25 -2.01
C ASN A 17 -9.96 -9.24 -3.18
N ASN A 18 -9.04 -9.08 -4.14
CA ASN A 18 -8.88 -9.92 -5.33
C ASN A 18 -10.04 -9.91 -6.32
N THR A 19 -11.08 -9.14 -6.07
CA THR A 19 -12.29 -9.17 -6.90
C THR A 19 -12.64 -7.82 -7.51
N ASP A 20 -12.45 -6.73 -6.77
CA ASP A 20 -12.88 -5.41 -7.17
C ASP A 20 -11.70 -4.59 -7.70
N ARG A 21 -11.66 -4.37 -9.01
CA ARG A 21 -10.66 -3.50 -9.60
C ARG A 21 -10.94 -2.06 -9.20
N LEU A 22 -9.95 -1.42 -8.59
CA LEU A 22 -10.07 -0.01 -8.22
C LEU A 22 -9.78 0.87 -9.44
N GLY A 23 -10.77 1.67 -9.83
CA GLY A 23 -10.60 2.61 -10.92
C GLY A 23 -9.93 3.89 -10.47
N ASN A 24 -9.25 4.54 -11.40
CA ASN A 24 -8.68 5.88 -11.21
C ASN A 24 -7.69 5.99 -10.03
N VAL A 25 -6.95 4.92 -9.78
CA VAL A 25 -5.86 4.95 -8.80
C VAL A 25 -4.73 5.79 -9.33
N GLN A 26 -4.29 6.77 -8.55
CA GLN A 26 -3.23 7.69 -8.92
C GLN A 26 -1.90 7.26 -8.31
N LYS A 27 -1.93 6.65 -7.12
CA LYS A 27 -0.71 6.30 -6.40
C LYS A 27 -1.00 5.16 -5.43
N VAL A 28 -0.09 4.20 -5.39
CA VAL A 28 -0.05 3.16 -4.37
C VAL A 28 1.38 3.07 -3.86
N THR A 29 1.54 3.11 -2.55
CA THR A 29 2.84 2.97 -1.92
C THR A 29 2.73 1.95 -0.81
N LEU A 30 3.70 1.04 -0.74
CA LEU A 30 3.90 0.17 0.41
C LEU A 30 5.33 0.35 0.88
N LYS A 31 5.49 0.72 2.14
CA LYS A 31 6.78 0.97 2.73
C LYS A 31 7.05 -0.05 3.83
N GLN A 32 8.20 -0.68 3.76
CA GLN A 32 8.68 -1.53 4.82
C GLN A 32 9.71 -0.78 5.65
N THR A 33 9.48 -0.72 6.96
CA THR A 33 10.41 -0.16 7.91
C THR A 33 10.91 -1.27 8.80
N ASN A 34 12.22 -1.48 8.80
CA ASN A 34 12.86 -2.48 9.62
C ASN A 34 13.31 -1.85 10.93
N LYS A 35 12.98 -2.50 12.04
CA LYS A 35 13.36 -2.02 13.36
C LYS A 35 14.50 -2.86 13.88
N PHE A 36 15.56 -2.18 14.31
CA PHE A 36 16.76 -2.82 14.78
C PHE A 36 17.06 -2.43 16.22
N GLU A 37 17.71 -3.33 16.92
CA GLU A 37 18.24 -3.07 18.24
C GLU A 37 19.76 -3.22 18.19
N ASP A 38 20.47 -2.31 18.86
CA ASP A 38 21.92 -2.36 18.92
C ASP A 38 22.35 -3.44 19.91
N VAL A 39 23.25 -4.30 19.46
CA VAL A 39 23.84 -5.35 20.29
C VAL A 39 25.36 -5.15 20.30
N ASP A 40 25.93 -4.92 21.49
CA ASP A 40 27.36 -4.75 21.62
C ASP A 40 28.06 -6.09 21.50
N ASP A 41 29.06 -6.11 20.62
CA ASP A 41 29.95 -7.28 20.49
C ASP A 41 31.18 -7.05 21.35
N VAL A 42 31.22 -7.70 22.51
CA VAL A 42 32.28 -7.53 23.50
C VAL A 42 33.66 -7.95 22.97
N ASP A 43 33.67 -8.97 22.12
CA ASP A 43 34.92 -9.52 21.60
C ASP A 43 35.57 -8.65 20.53
N ASN A 44 34.75 -7.91 19.77
CA ASN A 44 35.24 -7.12 18.66
C ASN A 44 35.11 -5.60 18.86
N PHE A 45 34.65 -5.17 20.01
CA PHE A 45 34.39 -3.75 20.32
C PHE A 45 33.55 -3.05 19.29
N SER A 46 32.65 -3.79 18.62
CA SER A 46 31.77 -3.25 17.57
C SER A 46 30.30 -3.41 17.97
N THR A 47 29.49 -2.50 17.50
CA THR A 47 28.03 -2.55 17.68
C THR A 47 27.41 -3.19 16.45
N LYS A 48 26.64 -4.25 16.66
CA LYS A 48 25.88 -4.91 15.61
C LYS A 48 24.41 -4.58 15.78
N LYS A 49 23.70 -4.50 14.66
CA LYS A 49 22.26 -4.29 14.66
C LYS A 49 21.54 -5.61 14.49
N ARG A 50 20.58 -5.85 15.38
CA ARG A 50 19.74 -7.04 15.33
C ARG A 50 18.32 -6.64 14.96
N LEU A 51 17.75 -7.31 13.96
CA LEU A 51 16.38 -7.08 13.55
C LEU A 51 15.41 -7.55 14.63
N VAL A 52 14.57 -6.65 15.13
CA VAL A 52 13.58 -6.95 16.16
C VAL A 52 12.14 -6.81 15.67
N GLY A 53 11.95 -6.23 14.50
CA GLY A 53 10.61 -6.09 13.96
C GLY A 53 10.59 -5.49 12.58
N VAL A 54 9.45 -5.66 11.92
CA VAL A 54 9.16 -5.10 10.61
C VAL A 54 7.80 -4.44 10.67
N GLU A 55 7.70 -3.24 10.13
CA GLU A 55 6.45 -2.51 10.05
C GLU A 55 6.15 -2.22 8.59
N LEU A 56 4.92 -2.50 8.17
CA LEU A 56 4.46 -2.24 6.82
C LEU A 56 3.38 -1.18 6.86
N THR A 57 3.63 -0.08 6.17
CA THR A 57 2.67 1.03 6.05
C THR A 57 2.53 1.42 4.59
N GLY A 58 1.39 1.97 4.24
CA GLY A 58 1.15 2.35 2.87
C GLY A 58 0.14 3.46 2.73
N GLU A 59 0.03 3.90 1.49
CA GLU A 59 -0.90 4.94 1.10
C GLU A 59 -1.49 4.60 -0.26
N LEU A 60 -2.79 4.83 -0.39
CA LEU A 60 -3.50 4.70 -1.64
C LEU A 60 -4.17 6.04 -1.95
N VAL A 61 -3.92 6.55 -3.14
CA VAL A 61 -4.55 7.78 -3.63
C VAL A 61 -5.33 7.44 -4.90
N LYS A 62 -6.61 7.77 -4.91
CA LYS A 62 -7.43 7.57 -6.10
C LYS A 62 -8.42 8.73 -6.27
N PHE A 63 -8.84 8.98 -7.49
CA PHE A 63 -9.97 9.88 -7.72
C PHE A 63 -11.25 9.23 -7.18
N LYS A 64 -12.11 10.05 -6.59
CA LYS A 64 -13.36 9.55 -6.03
C LYS A 64 -14.33 9.18 -7.16
N THR A 65 -14.59 7.90 -7.29
CA THR A 65 -15.56 7.36 -8.27
C THR A 65 -16.68 6.58 -7.60
N ASP A 66 -16.46 6.17 -6.35
CA ASP A 66 -17.43 5.43 -5.55
C ASP A 66 -17.14 5.65 -4.06
N PHE A 67 -17.87 4.95 -3.21
CA PHE A 67 -17.75 5.07 -1.75
C PHE A 67 -17.34 3.73 -1.11
N ALA A 68 -16.58 2.90 -1.82
CA ALA A 68 -16.21 1.58 -1.32
C ALA A 68 -15.40 1.64 -0.02
N PHE A 69 -14.43 2.56 0.07
CA PHE A 69 -13.62 2.70 1.27
C PHE A 69 -14.39 3.33 2.42
N GLU A 70 -15.32 4.24 2.14
CA GLU A 70 -16.19 4.81 3.16
C GLU A 70 -17.08 3.73 3.78
N GLU A 71 -17.55 2.77 3.00
CA GLU A 71 -18.31 1.63 3.51
C GLU A 71 -17.47 0.76 4.45
N ILE A 72 -16.20 0.56 4.13
CA ILE A 72 -15.27 -0.16 4.99
C ILE A 72 -15.03 0.61 6.29
N MET A 73 -14.82 1.93 6.20
CA MET A 73 -14.63 2.77 7.39
C MET A 73 -15.86 2.74 8.29
N LYS A 74 -17.05 2.65 7.71
CA LYS A 74 -18.29 2.51 8.47
C LYS A 74 -18.33 1.22 9.27
N LYS A 75 -17.77 0.13 8.75
CA LYS A 75 -17.65 -1.12 9.51
C LYS A 75 -16.76 -0.95 10.75
N TYR A 76 -15.64 -0.23 10.63
CA TYR A 76 -14.80 0.09 11.78
C TYR A 76 -15.56 0.94 12.81
N LYS A 77 -16.33 1.92 12.35
CA LYS A 77 -17.14 2.75 13.21
C LYS A 77 -18.13 1.90 14.01
N ASN A 78 -18.67 0.85 13.42
CA ASN A 78 -19.58 -0.10 14.06
C ASN A 78 -18.84 -1.21 14.80
N LYS A 79 -17.54 -1.04 15.05
CA LYS A 79 -16.67 -1.96 15.80
C LYS A 79 -16.52 -3.34 15.17
N THR A 80 -16.64 -3.39 13.86
CA THR A 80 -16.36 -4.59 13.07
C THR A 80 -15.05 -4.38 12.34
N GLN A 81 -14.15 -5.35 12.41
CA GLN A 81 -12.88 -5.29 11.70
C GLN A 81 -12.94 -6.20 10.46
N PRO A 82 -13.11 -5.64 9.26
CA PRO A 82 -13.16 -6.46 8.05
C PRO A 82 -11.78 -6.96 7.66
N GLU A 83 -11.73 -8.08 6.97
CA GLU A 83 -10.52 -8.54 6.33
C GLU A 83 -10.35 -7.79 5.01
N ILE A 84 -9.18 -7.19 4.83
CA ILE A 84 -8.87 -6.40 3.66
C ILE A 84 -7.56 -6.87 3.06
N SER A 85 -7.53 -7.06 1.76
CA SER A 85 -6.31 -7.32 1.02
C SER A 85 -6.28 -6.49 -0.25
N LEU A 86 -5.09 -6.20 -0.73
CA LEU A 86 -4.88 -5.50 -1.99
C LEU A 86 -3.94 -6.32 -2.85
N VAL A 87 -4.21 -6.35 -4.14
CA VAL A 87 -3.28 -6.85 -5.14
C VAL A 87 -2.96 -5.70 -6.08
N ALA A 88 -1.69 -5.41 -6.24
CA ALA A 88 -1.24 -4.40 -7.17
C ALA A 88 -0.41 -5.06 -8.26
N ARG A 89 -0.58 -4.60 -9.48
CA ARG A 89 0.16 -5.09 -10.64
C ARG A 89 0.78 -3.92 -11.37
N LEU A 90 2.05 -4.08 -11.71
CA LEU A 90 2.75 -3.13 -12.55
C LEU A 90 3.35 -3.88 -13.75
N THR A 91 3.03 -3.43 -14.95
CA THR A 91 3.53 -4.02 -16.17
C THR A 91 4.47 -3.04 -16.86
N ASN A 92 5.64 -3.54 -17.24
CA ASN A 92 6.54 -2.78 -18.08
C ASN A 92 6.19 -3.08 -19.54
N ASN A 93 5.55 -2.14 -20.23
CA ASN A 93 5.09 -2.33 -21.59
C ASN A 93 6.25 -2.51 -22.58
N ASP A 94 7.41 -1.95 -22.31
CA ASP A 94 8.55 -2.04 -23.22
C ASP A 94 9.21 -3.42 -23.18
N THR A 95 9.28 -4.03 -22.00
CA THR A 95 9.90 -5.35 -21.82
C THR A 95 8.89 -6.47 -21.71
N GLY A 96 7.62 -6.15 -21.45
CA GLY A 96 6.57 -7.13 -21.23
C GLY A 96 6.57 -7.76 -19.85
N GLU A 97 7.50 -7.37 -18.98
CA GLU A 97 7.54 -7.90 -17.61
C GLU A 97 6.40 -7.37 -16.77
N THR A 98 5.87 -8.23 -15.91
CA THR A 98 4.81 -7.88 -14.97
C THR A 98 5.26 -8.26 -13.57
N LYS A 99 5.13 -7.32 -12.63
CA LYS A 99 5.30 -7.59 -11.21
C LYS A 99 3.96 -7.42 -10.51
N ARG A 100 3.62 -8.40 -9.71
CA ARG A 100 2.38 -8.39 -8.95
C ARG A 100 2.72 -8.59 -7.48
N ILE A 101 2.11 -7.77 -6.63
CA ILE A 101 2.28 -7.87 -5.19
C ILE A 101 0.92 -8.11 -4.55
N SER A 102 0.87 -9.04 -3.60
CA SER A 102 -0.29 -9.30 -2.78
C SER A 102 -0.01 -8.77 -1.38
N ILE A 103 -0.86 -7.88 -0.88
CA ILE A 103 -0.74 -7.26 0.43
C ILE A 103 -1.90 -7.74 1.29
N THR A 104 -1.60 -8.36 2.42
CA THR A 104 -2.60 -9.00 3.27
C THR A 104 -2.60 -8.42 4.69
N GLY A 105 -3.70 -8.66 5.40
CA GLY A 105 -3.84 -8.18 6.76
C GLY A 105 -3.87 -6.67 6.85
N ILE A 106 -4.56 -6.01 5.94
CA ILE A 106 -4.59 -4.56 5.86
C ILE A 106 -5.56 -4.00 6.90
N THR A 107 -5.07 -2.99 7.62
CA THR A 107 -5.89 -2.16 8.50
C THR A 107 -5.86 -0.74 7.96
N LEU A 108 -7.03 -0.17 7.72
CA LEU A 108 -7.13 1.22 7.30
C LEU A 108 -6.93 2.12 8.51
N ASP A 109 -5.89 2.95 8.46
CA ASP A 109 -5.56 3.83 9.59
C ASP A 109 -6.41 5.10 9.59
N GLY A 110 -6.77 5.58 8.41
CA GLY A 110 -7.63 6.75 8.31
C GLY A 110 -7.82 7.24 6.89
N MET A 111 -8.90 7.97 6.71
CA MET A 111 -9.19 8.69 5.47
C MET A 111 -10.22 9.78 5.76
N ASP A 112 -10.29 10.76 4.87
CA ASP A 112 -11.36 11.74 4.93
C ASP A 112 -12.67 11.10 4.45
N ILE A 113 -13.67 11.04 5.33
CA ILE A 113 -14.95 10.40 5.00
C ILE A 113 -15.76 11.26 4.04
N PHE A 114 -15.68 12.57 4.19
CA PHE A 114 -16.40 13.48 3.34
C PHE A 114 -15.58 14.76 3.17
N SER A 115 -15.28 15.08 1.92
CA SER A 115 -14.49 16.27 1.60
C SER A 115 -14.79 16.68 0.18
N PHE A 116 -14.97 17.98 -0.05
CA PHE A 116 -15.01 18.51 -1.41
C PHE A 116 -14.52 19.95 -1.41
N GLU A 117 -14.01 20.36 -2.57
CA GLU A 117 -13.64 21.75 -2.84
C GLU A 117 -14.18 22.12 -4.21
N LYS A 118 -14.95 23.21 -4.28
CA LYS A 118 -15.55 23.63 -5.54
C LYS A 118 -14.51 23.85 -6.62
N GLY A 119 -14.80 23.30 -7.81
CA GLY A 119 -13.91 23.45 -8.97
C GLY A 119 -12.71 22.53 -8.97
N LYS A 120 -12.60 21.63 -8.01
CA LYS A 120 -11.50 20.66 -7.93
C LYS A 120 -12.01 19.23 -7.95
N VAL A 121 -11.18 18.34 -8.48
CA VAL A 121 -11.46 16.91 -8.51
C VAL A 121 -11.27 16.34 -7.12
N ASN A 122 -12.23 15.53 -6.66
CA ASN A 122 -12.14 14.86 -5.37
C ASN A 122 -11.21 13.66 -5.46
N GLN A 123 -10.32 13.54 -4.47
CA GLN A 123 -9.43 12.40 -4.32
C GLN A 123 -9.62 11.77 -2.95
N ASP A 124 -9.48 10.44 -2.91
CA ASP A 124 -9.41 9.70 -1.67
C ASP A 124 -7.95 9.43 -1.34
N ASN A 125 -7.51 9.87 -0.17
CA ASN A 125 -6.19 9.58 0.38
C ASN A 125 -6.38 8.63 1.55
N ILE A 126 -5.91 7.40 1.40
CA ILE A 126 -6.16 6.34 2.36
C ILE A 126 -4.82 5.87 2.91
N SER A 127 -4.64 5.96 4.22
CA SER A 127 -3.46 5.45 4.91
C SER A 127 -3.78 4.09 5.50
N PHE A 128 -2.88 3.13 5.34
CA PHE A 128 -3.09 1.79 5.85
C PHE A 128 -1.81 1.19 6.41
N SER A 129 -2.00 0.16 7.24
CA SER A 129 -0.94 -0.71 7.72
C SER A 129 -1.24 -2.12 7.26
N ALA A 130 -0.21 -2.94 7.09
CA ALA A 130 -0.37 -4.31 6.62
C ALA A 130 0.42 -5.28 7.50
N VAL A 131 0.02 -6.54 7.46
CA VAL A 131 0.71 -7.60 8.19
C VAL A 131 1.79 -8.25 7.33
N ASP A 132 1.49 -8.48 6.05
CA ASP A 132 2.39 -9.21 5.16
C ASP A 132 2.21 -8.79 3.71
N TYR A 133 3.20 -9.12 2.92
CA TYR A 133 3.12 -8.97 1.47
C TYR A 133 3.94 -10.07 0.79
N ASP A 134 3.57 -10.40 -0.45
CA ASP A 134 4.32 -11.33 -1.29
C ASP A 134 4.28 -10.87 -2.74
N PHE A 135 5.37 -11.06 -3.43
CA PHE A 135 5.40 -10.93 -4.88
C PHE A 135 4.90 -12.24 -5.50
N VAL A 136 3.89 -12.14 -6.32
CA VAL A 136 3.20 -13.30 -6.90
C VAL A 136 3.22 -13.30 -8.42
#